data_59c7b66faac8bb6e5a7a4745f9a27738
#
_entry.id   59c7b66faac8bb6e5a7a4745f9a27738
#
_cell.length_a   1.000
_cell.length_b   1.000
_cell.length_c   1.000
_cell.angle_alpha   90.00
_cell.angle_beta   90.00
_cell.angle_gamma   90.00
#
_symmetry.space_group_name_H-M   'P 1'
#
loop_
_entity.id
_entity.type
_entity.pdbx_description
1 polymer ?
#
loop_
_entity_poly.entity_id
_entity_poly.type
_entity_poly.pdbx_seq_one_letter_code
_entity_poly.pdbx_strand_id
1 'polypeptide(L)'
;GVCYRLWSAEQPLVAYGEPEMLQADLSKLALELALWGVHSPSELSWVTQPPEGAWKSAQALLQQLRLVDSAGMLTPLGKQSAQLPLEPRLATMLIQAASFEAVPLACALAALMEGRERINGTLRDALAQRVNQPAAYPQWRHEVKRLSSLMRSPVARHSSLEQLGALL
;
A
#
# COMPACT_ATOMS: atom_id res chain seq x y z
N GLY A 1 5.95 10.20 -36.76
CA GLY A 1 6.49 11.31 -35.99
C GLY A 1 8.02 11.32 -36.05
N VAL A 2 8.63 12.48 -35.83
CA VAL A 2 10.09 12.65 -35.77
C VAL A 2 10.43 12.84 -34.29
N CYS A 3 11.40 12.06 -33.79
CA CYS A 3 11.89 12.17 -32.44
C CYS A 3 13.35 12.64 -32.45
N TYR A 4 13.65 13.71 -31.72
CA TYR A 4 15.01 14.24 -31.58
C TYR A 4 15.61 13.78 -30.24
N ARG A 5 16.82 13.20 -30.30
CA ARG A 5 17.61 12.87 -29.12
C ARG A 5 18.45 14.08 -28.73
N LEU A 6 18.25 14.58 -27.52
CA LEU A 6 18.94 15.77 -27.01
C LEU A 6 20.20 15.46 -26.17
N TRP A 7 20.69 14.23 -26.24
CA TRP A 7 21.91 13.79 -25.57
C TRP A 7 22.96 13.36 -26.58
N SER A 8 24.24 13.36 -26.16
CA SER A 8 25.36 12.94 -26.99
C SER A 8 25.22 11.47 -27.41
N ALA A 9 25.58 11.16 -28.65
CA ALA A 9 25.61 9.78 -29.17
C ALA A 9 26.63 8.90 -28.42
N GLU A 10 27.63 9.51 -27.78
CA GLU A 10 28.65 8.84 -26.98
C GLU A 10 28.20 8.52 -25.55
N GLN A 11 27.06 9.05 -25.12
CA GLN A 11 26.55 8.80 -23.78
C GLN A 11 26.03 7.35 -23.70
N PRO A 12 26.62 6.50 -22.83
CA PRO A 12 26.19 5.11 -22.68
C PRO A 12 24.83 5.05 -21.94
N LEU A 13 23.77 5.15 -22.72
CA LEU A 13 22.41 4.95 -22.18
C LEU A 13 22.01 3.48 -22.37
N VAL A 14 21.44 2.93 -21.32
CA VAL A 14 20.84 1.59 -21.40
C VAL A 14 19.66 1.65 -22.35
N ALA A 15 19.61 0.74 -23.33
CA ALA A 15 18.57 0.74 -24.37
C ALA A 15 17.15 0.57 -23.82
N TYR A 16 17.02 -0.17 -22.71
CA TYR A 16 15.76 -0.44 -22.02
C TYR A 16 15.99 -0.41 -20.52
N GLY A 17 15.06 0.18 -19.77
CA GLY A 17 15.02 0.06 -18.30
C GLY A 17 14.65 -1.37 -17.88
N GLU A 18 15.09 -1.78 -16.71
CA GLU A 18 14.60 -3.03 -16.12
C GLU A 18 13.10 -2.90 -15.82
N PRO A 19 12.31 -3.98 -15.98
CA PRO A 19 10.91 -3.99 -15.57
C PRO A 19 10.77 -3.63 -14.09
N GLU A 20 9.83 -2.74 -13.79
CA GLU A 20 9.57 -2.25 -12.43
C GLU A 20 9.34 -3.41 -11.44
N MET A 21 8.70 -4.48 -11.90
CA MET A 21 8.42 -5.69 -11.11
C MET A 21 9.68 -6.34 -10.51
N LEU A 22 10.86 -6.13 -11.10
CA LEU A 22 12.11 -6.70 -10.59
C LEU A 22 12.65 -5.94 -9.36
N GLN A 23 12.19 -4.71 -9.14
CA GLN A 23 12.68 -3.81 -8.09
C GLN A 23 11.58 -3.39 -7.10
N ALA A 24 10.30 -3.58 -7.44
CA ALA A 24 9.17 -3.16 -6.62
C ALA A 24 8.88 -4.11 -5.46
N ASP A 25 8.26 -3.59 -4.41
CA ASP A 25 7.59 -4.40 -3.38
C ASP A 25 6.36 -5.08 -3.99
N LEU A 26 6.34 -6.40 -3.98
CA LEU A 26 5.26 -7.19 -4.57
C LEU A 26 4.11 -7.48 -3.61
N SER A 27 4.13 -6.95 -2.40
CA SER A 27 3.13 -7.27 -1.38
C SER A 27 1.70 -6.85 -1.77
N LYS A 28 1.55 -5.70 -2.42
CA LYS A 28 0.26 -5.24 -2.94
C LYS A 28 -0.23 -6.14 -4.07
N LEU A 29 0.64 -6.45 -5.03
CA LEU A 29 0.32 -7.38 -6.12
C LEU A 29 -0.09 -8.75 -5.58
N ALA A 30 0.66 -9.28 -4.61
CA ALA A 30 0.35 -10.57 -4.01
C ALA A 30 -1.00 -10.56 -3.28
N LEU A 31 -1.36 -9.46 -2.62
CA LEU A 31 -2.66 -9.30 -1.96
C LEU A 31 -3.81 -9.24 -2.99
N GLU A 32 -3.62 -8.51 -4.08
CA GLU A 32 -4.62 -8.41 -5.15
C GLU A 32 -4.81 -9.76 -5.86
N LEU A 33 -3.73 -10.49 -6.14
CA LEU A 33 -3.82 -11.83 -6.72
C LEU A 33 -4.50 -12.83 -5.78
N ALA A 34 -4.21 -12.77 -4.49
CA ALA A 34 -4.91 -13.59 -3.50
C ALA A 34 -6.42 -13.27 -3.45
N LEU A 35 -6.83 -12.00 -3.66
CA LEU A 35 -8.24 -11.60 -3.79
C LEU A 35 -8.91 -12.25 -5.02
N TRP A 36 -8.18 -12.48 -6.10
CA TRP A 36 -8.65 -13.16 -7.30
C TRP A 36 -8.57 -14.69 -7.20
N GLY A 37 -8.07 -15.22 -6.08
CA GLY A 37 -7.89 -16.65 -5.87
C GLY A 37 -6.63 -17.22 -6.51
N VAL A 38 -5.68 -16.37 -6.90
CA VAL A 38 -4.38 -16.76 -7.45
C VAL A 38 -3.34 -16.77 -6.32
N HIS A 39 -2.74 -17.92 -6.07
CA HIS A 39 -1.82 -18.10 -4.93
C HIS A 39 -0.35 -18.21 -5.34
N SER A 40 -0.11 -18.48 -6.63
CA SER A 40 1.24 -18.56 -7.19
C SER A 40 1.36 -17.77 -8.49
N PRO A 41 2.48 -17.05 -8.72
CA PRO A 41 2.72 -16.41 -10.01
C PRO A 41 2.68 -17.38 -11.19
N SER A 42 3.03 -18.67 -10.97
CA SER A 42 3.01 -19.69 -12.01
C SER A 42 1.63 -20.00 -12.60
N GLU A 43 0.56 -19.59 -11.91
CA GLU A 43 -0.82 -19.75 -12.40
C GLU A 43 -1.18 -18.74 -13.51
N LEU A 44 -0.35 -17.72 -13.71
CA LEU A 44 -0.58 -16.66 -14.69
C LEU A 44 0.52 -16.60 -15.75
N SER A 45 0.16 -16.09 -16.91
CA SER A 45 1.13 -15.80 -17.99
C SER A 45 1.69 -14.40 -17.82
N TRP A 46 2.99 -14.29 -17.57
CA TRP A 46 3.69 -13.03 -17.40
C TRP A 46 4.59 -12.71 -18.58
N VAL A 47 4.70 -11.45 -18.94
CA VAL A 47 5.75 -10.99 -19.86
C VAL A 47 7.13 -11.12 -19.21
N THR A 48 7.21 -10.78 -17.91
CA THR A 48 8.39 -10.99 -17.07
C THR A 48 7.91 -11.61 -15.78
N GLN A 49 8.43 -12.77 -15.41
CA GLN A 49 8.07 -13.45 -14.17
C GLN A 49 8.49 -12.65 -12.95
N PRO A 50 7.64 -12.55 -11.92
CA PRO A 50 8.03 -11.97 -10.63
C PRO A 50 9.23 -12.75 -10.04
N PRO A 51 10.24 -12.05 -9.48
CA PRO A 51 11.36 -12.72 -8.83
C PRO A 51 10.87 -13.58 -7.64
N GLU A 52 11.27 -14.84 -7.59
CA GLU A 52 10.82 -15.77 -6.56
C GLU A 52 11.10 -15.28 -5.13
N GLY A 53 12.27 -14.67 -4.91
CA GLY A 53 12.64 -14.09 -3.62
C GLY A 53 11.74 -12.94 -3.20
N ALA A 54 11.43 -12.02 -4.12
CA ALA A 54 10.53 -10.90 -3.87
C ALA A 54 9.09 -11.39 -3.60
N TRP A 55 8.64 -12.40 -4.35
CA TRP A 55 7.33 -13.02 -4.13
C TRP A 55 7.23 -13.68 -2.75
N LYS A 56 8.22 -14.49 -2.35
CA LYS A 56 8.27 -15.11 -1.02
C LYS A 56 8.27 -14.08 0.10
N SER A 57 9.02 -12.99 -0.07
CA SER A 57 9.03 -11.87 0.89
C SER A 57 7.67 -11.19 1.00
N ALA A 58 6.99 -10.98 -0.13
CA ALA A 58 5.64 -10.44 -0.15
C ALA A 58 4.64 -11.34 0.58
N GLN A 59 4.66 -12.65 0.30
CA GLN A 59 3.80 -13.63 0.99
C GLN A 59 4.07 -13.66 2.50
N ALA A 60 5.34 -13.68 2.92
CA ALA A 60 5.72 -13.66 4.33
C ALA A 60 5.21 -12.39 5.02
N LEU A 61 5.29 -11.24 4.35
CA LEU A 61 4.73 -9.99 4.86
C LEU A 61 3.22 -10.07 5.04
N LEU A 62 2.48 -10.57 4.04
CA LEU A 62 1.03 -10.71 4.13
C LEU A 62 0.60 -11.63 5.28
N GLN A 63 1.35 -12.72 5.53
CA GLN A 63 1.12 -13.60 6.68
C GLN A 63 1.42 -12.90 8.00
N GLN A 64 2.53 -12.16 8.10
CA GLN A 64 2.87 -11.38 9.30
C GLN A 64 1.80 -10.34 9.64
N LEU A 65 1.23 -9.69 8.63
CA LEU A 65 0.14 -8.75 8.76
C LEU A 65 -1.23 -9.42 8.98
N ARG A 66 -1.28 -10.76 8.96
CA ARG A 66 -2.50 -11.57 9.06
C ARG A 66 -3.52 -11.28 7.97
N LEU A 67 -3.07 -10.85 6.80
CA LEU A 67 -3.91 -10.61 5.63
C LEU A 67 -4.22 -11.91 4.89
N VAL A 68 -3.30 -12.86 4.96
CA VAL A 68 -3.50 -14.24 4.53
C VAL A 68 -3.17 -15.20 5.68
N ASP A 69 -3.79 -16.35 5.68
CA ASP A 69 -3.52 -17.43 6.62
C ASP A 69 -2.29 -18.28 6.20
N SER A 70 -2.00 -19.34 6.97
CA SER A 70 -0.88 -20.25 6.68
C SER A 70 -1.03 -21.01 5.37
N ALA A 71 -2.24 -21.14 4.83
CA ALA A 71 -2.53 -21.76 3.53
C ALA A 71 -2.48 -20.73 2.37
N GLY A 72 -2.23 -19.44 2.66
CA GLY A 72 -2.22 -18.36 1.67
C GLY A 72 -3.61 -17.82 1.33
N MET A 73 -4.66 -18.25 2.05
CA MET A 73 -6.02 -17.78 1.82
C MET A 73 -6.27 -16.44 2.50
N LEU A 74 -7.04 -15.56 1.84
CA LEU A 74 -7.38 -14.25 2.39
C LEU A 74 -8.21 -14.37 3.67
N THR A 75 -7.74 -13.69 4.71
CA THR A 75 -8.51 -13.47 5.93
C THR A 75 -9.57 -12.36 5.73
N PRO A 76 -10.51 -12.19 6.66
CA PRO A 76 -11.42 -11.03 6.66
C PRO A 76 -10.66 -9.70 6.64
N LEU A 77 -9.57 -9.58 7.40
CA LEU A 77 -8.68 -8.41 7.40
C LEU A 77 -8.01 -8.19 6.03
N GLY A 78 -7.57 -9.29 5.38
CA GLY A 78 -7.00 -9.24 4.05
C GLY A 78 -7.99 -8.73 3.00
N LYS A 79 -9.24 -9.18 3.04
CA LYS A 79 -10.30 -8.70 2.16
C LYS A 79 -10.56 -7.21 2.33
N GLN A 80 -10.57 -6.70 3.56
CA GLN A 80 -10.73 -5.27 3.85
C GLN A 80 -9.52 -4.47 3.36
N SER A 81 -8.32 -4.96 3.64
CA SER A 81 -7.07 -4.32 3.24
C SER A 81 -6.97 -4.19 1.71
N ALA A 82 -7.37 -5.22 0.96
CA ALA A 82 -7.37 -5.21 -0.50
C ALA A 82 -8.35 -4.19 -1.12
N GLN A 83 -9.35 -3.72 -0.37
CA GLN A 83 -10.27 -2.68 -0.83
C GLN A 83 -9.71 -1.26 -0.69
N LEU A 84 -8.63 -1.09 0.06
CA LEU A 84 -7.99 0.21 0.22
C LEU A 84 -6.91 0.40 -0.85
N PRO A 85 -6.87 1.56 -1.53
CA PRO A 85 -5.85 1.86 -2.52
C PRO A 85 -4.52 2.27 -1.86
N LEU A 86 -4.02 1.41 -0.98
CA LEU A 86 -2.83 1.62 -0.15
C LEU A 86 -1.95 0.37 -0.17
N GLU A 87 -0.70 0.54 0.19
CA GLU A 87 0.18 -0.58 0.48
C GLU A 87 -0.34 -1.40 1.68
N PRO A 88 -0.18 -2.74 1.70
CA PRO A 88 -0.76 -3.62 2.72
C PRO A 88 -0.45 -3.21 4.16
N ARG A 89 0.75 -2.69 4.43
CA ARG A 89 1.16 -2.20 5.75
C ARG A 89 0.32 -1.00 6.20
N LEU A 90 0.12 -0.04 5.31
CA LEU A 90 -0.65 1.17 5.59
C LEU A 90 -2.15 0.88 5.67
N ALA A 91 -2.66 0.03 4.79
CA ALA A 91 -4.04 -0.43 4.84
C ALA A 91 -4.36 -1.12 6.17
N THR A 92 -3.48 -2.05 6.60
CA THR A 92 -3.61 -2.73 7.90
C THR A 92 -3.57 -1.75 9.06
N MET A 93 -2.64 -0.80 9.05
CA MET A 93 -2.55 0.25 10.06
C MET A 93 -3.85 1.06 10.17
N LEU A 94 -4.42 1.49 9.04
CA LEU A 94 -5.68 2.25 9.03
C LEU A 94 -6.84 1.44 9.60
N ILE A 95 -6.99 0.17 9.18
CA ILE A 95 -8.08 -0.69 9.63
C ILE A 95 -7.97 -0.94 11.14
N GLN A 96 -6.77 -1.28 11.62
CA GLN A 96 -6.55 -1.52 13.05
C GLN A 96 -6.69 -0.25 13.90
N ALA A 97 -6.38 0.92 13.36
CA ALA A 97 -6.55 2.19 14.06
C ALA A 97 -8.01 2.48 14.47
N ALA A 98 -8.98 1.85 13.81
CA ALA A 98 -10.39 1.97 14.17
C ALA A 98 -10.68 1.41 15.60
N SER A 99 -10.00 0.33 15.99
CA SER A 99 -10.13 -0.29 17.31
C SER A 99 -9.55 0.56 18.45
N PHE A 100 -8.71 1.54 18.11
CA PHE A 100 -8.03 2.44 19.05
C PHE A 100 -8.55 3.88 18.97
N GLU A 101 -9.62 4.13 18.22
CA GLU A 101 -10.14 5.48 17.93
C GLU A 101 -9.10 6.43 17.32
N ALA A 102 -8.08 5.87 16.68
CA ALA A 102 -6.91 6.58 16.17
C ALA A 102 -6.94 6.80 14.64
N VAL A 103 -8.10 6.59 13.99
CA VAL A 103 -8.24 6.72 12.52
C VAL A 103 -7.73 8.07 11.99
N PRO A 104 -8.02 9.23 12.61
CA PRO A 104 -7.50 10.50 12.11
C PRO A 104 -5.97 10.57 12.09
N LEU A 105 -5.32 10.05 13.14
CA LEU A 105 -3.86 9.98 13.23
C LEU A 105 -3.29 9.01 12.18
N ALA A 106 -3.90 7.84 12.04
CA ALA A 106 -3.47 6.85 11.04
C ALA A 106 -3.59 7.38 9.61
N CYS A 107 -4.68 8.09 9.27
CA CYS A 107 -4.83 8.74 7.98
C CYS A 107 -3.75 9.81 7.74
N ALA A 108 -3.43 10.60 8.77
CA ALA A 108 -2.40 11.64 8.69
C ALA A 108 -1.01 11.04 8.48
N LEU A 109 -0.69 9.93 9.15
CA LEU A 109 0.56 9.19 8.99
C LEU A 109 0.63 8.50 7.62
N ALA A 110 -0.43 7.82 7.18
CA ALA A 110 -0.46 7.17 5.88
C ALA A 110 -0.25 8.19 4.75
N ALA A 111 -0.95 9.32 4.79
CA ALA A 111 -0.78 10.41 3.83
C ALA A 111 0.64 11.00 3.84
N LEU A 112 1.32 10.99 4.99
CA LEU A 112 2.71 11.42 5.11
C LEU A 112 3.66 10.40 4.47
N MET A 113 3.42 9.11 4.69
CA MET A 113 4.28 8.01 4.21
C MET A 113 4.12 7.75 2.70
N GLU A 114 2.92 7.93 2.15
CA GLU A 114 2.69 7.84 0.70
C GLU A 114 3.14 9.09 -0.07
N GLY A 115 3.32 10.20 0.63
CA GLY A 115 3.78 11.46 0.02
C GLY A 115 5.17 11.33 -0.59
N ARG A 116 5.37 11.92 -1.76
CA ARG A 116 6.68 11.97 -2.44
C ARG A 116 7.64 13.00 -1.83
N GLU A 117 7.19 13.75 -0.84
CA GLU A 117 7.98 14.77 -0.18
C GLU A 117 9.03 14.13 0.74
N ARG A 118 10.26 14.64 0.70
CA ARG A 118 11.29 14.19 1.62
C ARG A 118 10.94 14.59 3.05
N ILE A 119 10.98 13.62 3.94
CA ILE A 119 10.82 13.83 5.38
C ILE A 119 12.21 14.15 5.94
N ASN A 120 12.37 15.38 6.45
CA ASN A 120 13.58 15.78 7.17
C ASN A 120 13.31 15.60 8.67
N GLY A 121 14.15 14.81 9.34
CA GLY A 121 13.96 14.49 10.76
C GLY A 121 13.09 13.27 11.02
N THR A 122 12.36 13.26 12.13
CA THR A 122 11.50 12.13 12.52
C THR A 122 10.10 12.25 11.89
N LEU A 123 9.40 11.10 11.77
CA LEU A 123 7.99 11.09 11.34
C LEU A 123 7.11 11.96 12.25
N ARG A 124 7.42 11.98 13.55
CA ARG A 124 6.72 12.81 14.54
C ARG A 124 6.86 14.29 14.24
N ASP A 125 8.09 14.75 13.96
CA ASP A 125 8.35 16.16 13.66
C ASP A 125 7.70 16.56 12.35
N ALA A 126 7.81 15.72 11.33
CA ALA A 126 7.19 15.95 10.04
C ALA A 126 5.66 16.03 10.13
N LEU A 127 5.04 15.19 10.94
CA LEU A 127 3.60 15.23 11.21
C LEU A 127 3.21 16.49 11.97
N ALA A 128 3.94 16.83 13.05
CA ALA A 128 3.70 18.03 13.85
C ALA A 128 3.78 19.30 12.98
N GLN A 129 4.76 19.38 12.09
CA GLN A 129 4.90 20.51 11.16
C GLN A 129 3.68 20.64 10.25
N ARG A 130 3.18 19.53 9.67
CA ARG A 130 2.01 19.57 8.79
C ARG A 130 0.71 19.90 9.50
N VAL A 131 0.56 19.42 10.72
CA VAL A 131 -0.60 19.74 11.58
C VAL A 131 -0.60 21.21 11.98
N ASN A 132 0.57 21.77 12.32
CA ASN A 132 0.69 23.18 12.73
C ASN A 132 0.60 24.16 11.55
N GLN A 133 1.01 23.75 10.36
CA GLN A 133 1.03 24.58 9.15
C GLN A 133 0.31 23.91 7.97
N PRO A 134 -0.97 23.56 8.09
CA PRO A 134 -1.66 22.75 7.09
C PRO A 134 -1.80 23.46 5.73
N ALA A 135 -1.75 24.78 5.69
CA ALA A 135 -1.82 25.54 4.44
C ALA A 135 -0.57 25.35 3.56
N ALA A 136 0.59 25.06 4.18
CA ALA A 136 1.85 24.83 3.47
C ALA A 136 1.88 23.44 2.79
N TYR A 137 0.98 22.53 3.16
CA TYR A 137 0.96 21.14 2.69
C TYR A 137 -0.41 20.76 2.09
N PRO A 138 -0.84 21.37 0.97
CA PRO A 138 -2.17 21.16 0.40
C PRO A 138 -2.37 19.72 -0.10
N GLN A 139 -1.34 19.09 -0.66
CA GLN A 139 -1.41 17.70 -1.15
C GLN A 139 -1.61 16.71 0.00
N TRP A 140 -0.85 16.85 1.08
CA TRP A 140 -1.02 16.04 2.29
C TRP A 140 -2.42 16.19 2.89
N ARG A 141 -2.95 17.41 2.98
CA ARG A 141 -4.32 17.66 3.47
C ARG A 141 -5.38 16.98 2.60
N HIS A 142 -5.19 17.06 1.28
CA HIS A 142 -6.10 16.40 0.33
C HIS A 142 -6.11 14.89 0.57
N GLU A 143 -4.93 14.29 0.71
CA GLU A 143 -4.77 12.87 0.93
C GLU A 143 -5.36 12.42 2.27
N VAL A 144 -5.12 13.16 3.36
CA VAL A 144 -5.76 12.91 4.67
C VAL A 144 -7.28 12.91 4.55
N LYS A 145 -7.87 13.88 3.83
CA LYS A 145 -9.33 13.94 3.59
C LYS A 145 -9.82 12.73 2.81
N ARG A 146 -9.09 12.34 1.75
CA ARG A 146 -9.40 11.17 0.91
C ARG A 146 -9.43 9.91 1.75
N LEU A 147 -8.37 9.63 2.51
CA LEU A 147 -8.27 8.45 3.38
C LEU A 147 -9.34 8.46 4.47
N SER A 148 -9.57 9.60 5.12
CA SER A 148 -10.61 9.75 6.13
C SER A 148 -12.02 9.50 5.56
N SER A 149 -12.26 9.84 4.30
CA SER A 149 -13.53 9.57 3.62
C SER A 149 -13.71 8.08 3.35
N LEU A 150 -12.65 7.40 2.87
CA LEU A 150 -12.65 5.95 2.65
C LEU A 150 -12.96 5.19 3.94
N MET A 151 -12.33 5.57 5.05
CA MET A 151 -12.55 4.93 6.37
C MET A 151 -13.95 5.18 6.95
N ARG A 152 -14.66 6.20 6.47
CA ARG A 152 -16.06 6.49 6.87
C ARG A 152 -17.10 5.77 6.01
N SER A 153 -16.69 5.18 4.88
CA SER A 153 -17.59 4.44 3.99
C SER A 153 -18.21 3.24 4.69
N PRO A 154 -19.49 2.90 4.41
CA PRO A 154 -20.17 1.75 5.03
C PRO A 154 -19.46 0.42 4.81
N VAL A 155 -18.74 0.27 3.71
CA VAL A 155 -17.94 -0.94 3.40
C VAL A 155 -16.86 -1.20 4.45
N ALA A 156 -16.20 -0.14 4.97
CA ALA A 156 -15.19 -0.27 6.01
C ALA A 156 -15.76 -0.56 7.41
N ARG A 157 -17.05 -0.22 7.64
CA ARG A 157 -17.72 -0.40 8.95
C ARG A 157 -18.35 -1.79 9.12
N HIS A 158 -18.85 -2.42 8.06
CA HIS A 158 -19.56 -3.70 8.17
C HIS A 158 -18.65 -4.84 8.65
N SER A 159 -17.40 -4.77 8.33
CA SER A 159 -16.42 -5.81 8.66
C SER A 159 -15.92 -5.76 10.11
N SER A 160 -16.00 -4.62 10.80
CA SER A 160 -15.63 -4.53 12.23
C SER A 160 -16.73 -5.08 13.16
N LEU A 161 -18.00 -5.07 12.72
CA LEU A 161 -19.11 -5.60 13.53
C LEU A 161 -19.23 -7.13 13.44
N GLU A 162 -18.90 -7.73 12.28
CA GLU A 162 -18.89 -9.19 12.14
C GLU A 162 -17.75 -9.84 12.94
N GLN A 163 -16.63 -9.16 13.11
CA GLN A 163 -15.50 -9.67 13.91
C GLN A 163 -15.75 -9.62 15.41
N LEU A 164 -16.55 -8.67 15.90
CA LEU A 164 -17.00 -8.62 17.30
C LEU A 164 -18.01 -9.71 17.63
N GLY A 165 -18.85 -10.11 16.66
CA GLY A 165 -19.80 -11.20 16.83
C GLY A 165 -19.19 -12.61 16.84
N ALA A 166 -17.96 -12.78 16.36
CA ALA A 166 -17.25 -14.06 16.35
C ALA A 166 -16.34 -14.28 17.59
N LEU A 167 -16.25 -13.28 18.47
CA LEU A 167 -15.48 -13.31 19.73
C LEU A 167 -16.36 -13.38 21.00
N LEU A 168 -17.68 -13.36 20.84
CA LEU A 168 -18.69 -13.61 21.87
C LEU A 168 -19.37 -14.96 21.64
#